data_9208bdf5de442196aaa50804bca385e7
#
_entry.id   9208bdf5de442196aaa50804bca385e7
#
_cell.length_a   1.000
_cell.length_b   1.000
_cell.length_c   1.000
_cell.angle_alpha   90.00
_cell.angle_beta   90.00
_cell.angle_gamma   90.00
#
_symmetry.space_group_name_H-M   'P 1'
#
loop_
_entity.id
_entity.type
_entity.pdbx_description
1 polymer ?
#
loop_
_entity_poly.entity_id
_entity_poly.type
_entity_poly.pdbx_seq_one_letter_code
_entity_poly.pdbx_strand_id
1 'polypeptide(L)'
;MGFHDPKAGYQHNAKERPEDLLEAAYGPGGVGEGLKRIDRNLVKEILYGGLRWHSKIYWILQNTSSRNLDDTSPEVRAALVLGTYQIFYMDRVPERAAVNESVEYVRSKGQANAVPFVNGILRQIARRAEYFAKPDKTRQPVDYLALQFAFPRWMVERWIKQFRADRLETMLPAMNQPPPYTIRVNSMKTALNESHLFQQELLKQEKTHTDRCNLRGALHCKEAPDTGPGSLFAAGWYTIQDEASQLIGHLVDPKPGEIVIDATCGPGGKFSHLFELSCGAARLIGVEKNENQFKRAQQAMERLGHASRPDTKVEWHHADFLEWNSPVAADKILLDAPCSGLGVLKRHPEGKWQKDPRLITAMADLQKRMIEHALKQIRAGGELIFSVCSFEPEETLDQMEWAKKEFGDKIEVISPVIRLPDYFKRYVTRDNVLLIYGGNADQTDGFGSFIVKLRVPLASSAGVTK
;
A
#
# COMPACT_ATOMS: atom_id res chain seq x y z
N MET A 1 -11.31 -29.65 -15.25
CA MET A 1 -10.76 -28.49 -15.97
C MET A 1 -9.91 -27.71 -14.98
N GLY A 2 -8.60 -27.74 -15.13
CA GLY A 2 -7.67 -27.08 -14.20
C GLY A 2 -7.85 -25.56 -14.27
N PHE A 3 -7.72 -24.92 -13.11
CA PHE A 3 -7.60 -23.48 -12.99
C PHE A 3 -6.40 -23.03 -13.84
N HIS A 4 -6.65 -22.35 -14.97
CA HIS A 4 -5.59 -21.69 -15.69
C HIS A 4 -5.09 -20.52 -14.81
N ASP A 5 -3.88 -20.65 -14.28
CA ASP A 5 -3.14 -19.53 -13.70
C ASP A 5 -2.90 -18.53 -14.84
N PRO A 6 -3.39 -17.28 -14.73
CA PRO A 6 -3.24 -16.28 -15.80
C PRO A 6 -1.78 -15.90 -16.12
N LYS A 7 -0.79 -16.55 -15.50
CA LYS A 7 0.64 -16.30 -15.70
C LYS A 7 1.16 -16.54 -17.11
N ALA A 8 0.45 -17.29 -17.96
CA ALA A 8 0.96 -17.63 -19.30
C ALA A 8 0.91 -16.48 -20.32
N GLY A 9 0.16 -15.41 -20.07
CA GLY A 9 -0.05 -14.30 -21.02
C GLY A 9 0.47 -12.93 -20.59
N TYR A 10 0.84 -12.74 -19.34
CA TYR A 10 1.33 -11.47 -18.83
C TYR A 10 2.86 -11.46 -18.73
N GLN A 11 3.55 -11.38 -19.89
CA GLN A 11 4.88 -10.80 -19.91
C GLN A 11 4.71 -9.29 -19.70
N HIS A 12 4.55 -8.89 -18.46
CA HIS A 12 4.61 -7.50 -18.11
C HIS A 12 6.07 -7.02 -18.05
N ASN A 13 6.34 -5.95 -18.76
CA ASN A 13 7.33 -4.98 -18.33
C ASN A 13 6.84 -4.42 -16.98
N ALA A 14 7.08 -5.15 -15.91
CA ALA A 14 6.50 -4.99 -14.57
C ALA A 14 7.09 -3.80 -13.80
N LYS A 15 7.37 -2.67 -14.46
CA LYS A 15 8.00 -1.50 -13.83
C LYS A 15 7.04 -0.33 -13.62
N GLU A 16 5.90 -0.29 -14.30
CA GLU A 16 4.98 0.84 -14.21
C GLU A 16 3.80 0.50 -13.29
N ARG A 17 3.58 1.33 -12.29
CA ARG A 17 2.44 1.19 -11.39
C ARG A 17 1.22 1.90 -12.00
N PRO A 18 -0.01 1.42 -11.73
CA PRO A 18 -1.23 2.08 -12.20
C PRO A 18 -1.30 3.56 -11.84
N GLU A 19 -0.77 3.94 -10.66
CA GLU A 19 -0.70 5.34 -10.24
C GLU A 19 0.15 6.19 -11.18
N ASP A 20 1.34 5.71 -11.54
CA ASP A 20 2.27 6.45 -12.40
C ASP A 20 1.67 6.62 -13.80
N LEU A 21 0.97 5.59 -14.31
CA LEU A 21 0.24 5.66 -15.58
C LEU A 21 -0.92 6.66 -15.52
N LEU A 22 -1.70 6.68 -14.44
CA LEU A 22 -2.79 7.64 -14.26
C LEU A 22 -2.27 9.06 -14.09
N GLU A 23 -1.16 9.25 -13.38
CA GLU A 23 -0.51 10.56 -13.24
C GLU A 23 -0.05 11.09 -14.60
N ALA A 24 0.60 10.25 -15.40
CA ALA A 24 0.97 10.59 -16.76
C ALA A 24 -0.24 10.88 -17.66
N ALA A 25 -1.30 10.09 -17.56
CA ALA A 25 -2.51 10.29 -18.35
C ALA A 25 -3.25 11.60 -18.00
N TYR A 26 -3.19 12.06 -16.76
CA TYR A 26 -3.85 13.29 -16.31
C TYR A 26 -2.96 14.53 -16.35
N GLY A 27 -1.67 14.34 -16.58
CA GLY A 27 -0.68 15.42 -16.69
C GLY A 27 -0.77 16.17 -18.04
N PRO A 28 0.08 17.21 -18.19
CA PRO A 28 0.13 17.98 -19.46
C PRO A 28 0.41 17.09 -20.68
N GLY A 29 -0.42 17.21 -21.70
CA GLY A 29 -0.35 16.41 -22.93
C GLY A 29 -0.88 14.97 -22.80
N GLY A 30 -1.36 14.56 -21.62
CA GLY A 30 -1.94 13.25 -21.38
C GLY A 30 -3.38 13.13 -21.93
N VAL A 31 -3.80 11.90 -22.26
CA VAL A 31 -5.13 11.62 -22.84
C VAL A 31 -6.30 12.02 -21.92
N GLY A 32 -6.07 12.18 -20.64
CA GLY A 32 -7.06 12.59 -19.64
C GLY A 32 -6.83 14.01 -19.11
N GLU A 33 -5.98 14.80 -19.79
CA GLU A 33 -5.80 16.21 -19.44
C GLU A 33 -7.15 16.94 -19.50
N GLY A 34 -7.47 17.71 -18.48
CA GLY A 34 -8.74 18.45 -18.42
C GLY A 34 -9.96 17.65 -17.93
N LEU A 35 -9.86 16.33 -17.72
CA LEU A 35 -10.94 15.56 -17.11
C LEU A 35 -11.31 16.12 -15.73
N LYS A 36 -12.61 16.24 -15.47
CA LYS A 36 -13.13 16.65 -14.16
C LYS A 36 -12.79 15.57 -13.11
N ARG A 37 -12.74 15.99 -11.84
CA ARG A 37 -12.46 15.09 -10.70
C ARG A 37 -13.39 13.87 -10.67
N ILE A 38 -14.67 14.05 -10.98
CA ILE A 38 -15.65 12.96 -11.01
C ILE A 38 -15.31 11.90 -12.07
N ASP A 39 -14.87 12.34 -13.25
CA ASP A 39 -14.50 11.45 -14.34
C ASP A 39 -13.18 10.72 -14.02
N ARG A 40 -12.20 11.40 -13.42
CA ARG A 40 -10.95 10.78 -12.94
C ARG A 40 -11.22 9.72 -11.88
N ASN A 41 -12.18 9.95 -10.98
CA ASN A 41 -12.58 8.97 -9.98
C ASN A 41 -13.25 7.75 -10.61
N LEU A 42 -14.08 7.95 -11.65
CA LEU A 42 -14.70 6.87 -12.41
C LEU A 42 -13.64 6.02 -13.12
N VAL A 43 -12.65 6.65 -13.77
CA VAL A 43 -11.54 5.93 -14.40
C VAL A 43 -10.78 5.09 -13.37
N LYS A 44 -10.47 5.65 -12.21
CA LYS A 44 -9.81 4.92 -11.12
C LYS A 44 -10.65 3.73 -10.64
N GLU A 45 -11.95 3.93 -10.43
CA GLU A 45 -12.86 2.86 -9.99
C GLU A 45 -12.87 1.70 -10.99
N ILE A 46 -13.02 1.98 -12.28
CA ILE A 46 -13.04 0.96 -13.33
C ILE A 46 -11.69 0.23 -13.42
N LEU A 47 -10.58 0.97 -13.40
CA LEU A 47 -9.24 0.39 -13.50
C LEU A 47 -8.91 -0.49 -12.28
N TYR A 48 -8.99 0.08 -11.08
CA TYR A 48 -8.65 -0.67 -9.86
C TYR A 48 -9.64 -1.79 -9.56
N GLY A 49 -10.90 -1.60 -9.91
CA GLY A 49 -11.92 -2.64 -9.80
C GLY A 49 -11.67 -3.80 -10.76
N GLY A 50 -11.37 -3.51 -12.02
CA GLY A 50 -10.98 -4.51 -13.01
C GLY A 50 -9.75 -5.32 -12.57
N LEU A 51 -8.71 -4.64 -12.03
CA LEU A 51 -7.52 -5.30 -11.47
C LEU A 51 -7.86 -6.14 -10.23
N ARG A 52 -8.69 -5.63 -9.34
CA ARG A 52 -9.08 -6.29 -8.09
C ARG A 52 -9.80 -7.60 -8.31
N TRP A 53 -10.69 -7.65 -9.30
CA TRP A 53 -11.53 -8.79 -9.64
C TRP A 53 -11.06 -9.57 -10.87
N HIS A 54 -9.86 -9.30 -11.36
CA HIS A 54 -9.34 -9.76 -12.65
C HIS A 54 -9.51 -11.26 -12.88
N SER A 55 -9.05 -12.14 -11.97
CA SER A 55 -9.11 -13.58 -12.20
C SER A 55 -10.54 -14.13 -12.24
N LYS A 56 -11.44 -13.58 -11.44
CA LYS A 56 -12.86 -13.96 -11.45
C LYS A 56 -13.54 -13.49 -12.74
N ILE A 57 -13.26 -12.26 -13.16
CA ILE A 57 -13.75 -11.71 -14.43
C ILE A 57 -13.22 -12.54 -15.59
N TYR A 58 -11.92 -12.84 -15.60
CA TYR A 58 -11.30 -13.64 -16.66
C TYR A 58 -11.90 -15.05 -16.72
N TRP A 59 -12.14 -15.68 -15.56
CA TRP A 59 -12.82 -16.98 -15.50
C TRP A 59 -14.25 -16.92 -16.08
N ILE A 60 -15.02 -15.89 -15.75
CA ILE A 60 -16.37 -15.68 -16.33
C ILE A 60 -16.29 -15.53 -17.84
N LEU A 61 -15.39 -14.68 -18.31
CA LEU A 61 -15.18 -14.44 -19.74
C LEU A 61 -14.80 -15.73 -20.49
N GLN A 62 -13.87 -16.52 -19.94
CA GLN A 62 -13.39 -17.75 -20.55
C GLN A 62 -14.50 -18.83 -20.61
N ASN A 63 -15.38 -18.89 -19.61
CA ASN A 63 -16.54 -19.81 -19.61
C ASN A 63 -17.68 -19.30 -20.51
N THR A 64 -17.70 -18.03 -20.89
CA THR A 64 -18.68 -17.46 -21.81
C THR A 64 -18.20 -17.55 -23.27
N SER A 65 -16.89 -17.44 -23.49
CA SER A 65 -16.28 -17.41 -24.80
C SER A 65 -16.04 -18.81 -25.35
N SER A 66 -16.37 -19.03 -26.63
CA SER A 66 -15.96 -20.22 -27.37
C SER A 66 -14.50 -20.17 -27.86
N ARG A 67 -13.86 -19.00 -27.76
CA ARG A 67 -12.46 -18.77 -28.16
C ARG A 67 -11.60 -18.60 -26.93
N ASN A 68 -10.33 -19.00 -27.04
CA ASN A 68 -9.36 -18.64 -26.02
C ASN A 68 -9.15 -17.11 -26.03
N LEU A 69 -9.31 -16.47 -24.87
CA LEU A 69 -9.15 -15.02 -24.75
C LEU A 69 -7.69 -14.58 -24.97
N ASP A 70 -6.73 -15.46 -24.71
CA ASP A 70 -5.31 -15.16 -24.91
C ASP A 70 -4.95 -14.97 -26.39
N ASP A 71 -5.77 -15.51 -27.29
CA ASP A 71 -5.63 -15.33 -28.75
C ASP A 71 -6.22 -13.98 -29.23
N THR A 72 -6.81 -13.18 -28.33
CA THR A 72 -7.36 -11.85 -28.68
C THR A 72 -6.33 -10.73 -28.43
N SER A 73 -6.52 -9.58 -29.09
CA SER A 73 -5.64 -8.43 -28.84
C SER A 73 -5.77 -7.89 -27.40
N PRO A 74 -4.73 -7.22 -26.89
CA PRO A 74 -4.79 -6.59 -25.54
C PRO A 74 -5.96 -5.62 -25.38
N GLU A 75 -6.30 -4.87 -26.44
CA GLU A 75 -7.40 -3.90 -26.45
C GLU A 75 -8.76 -4.60 -26.28
N VAL A 76 -8.95 -5.72 -26.99
CA VAL A 76 -10.17 -6.53 -26.90
C VAL A 76 -10.28 -7.16 -25.50
N ARG A 77 -9.20 -7.70 -24.97
CA ARG A 77 -9.19 -8.22 -23.58
C ARG A 77 -9.51 -7.14 -22.57
N ALA A 78 -8.89 -5.97 -22.69
CA ALA A 78 -9.16 -4.84 -21.80
C ALA A 78 -10.64 -4.42 -21.86
N ALA A 79 -11.21 -4.29 -23.05
CA ALA A 79 -12.64 -3.97 -23.24
C ALA A 79 -13.55 -5.00 -22.56
N LEU A 80 -13.25 -6.30 -22.74
CA LEU A 80 -14.02 -7.38 -22.13
C LEU A 80 -13.91 -7.36 -20.60
N VAL A 81 -12.70 -7.20 -20.05
CA VAL A 81 -12.47 -7.16 -18.58
C VAL A 81 -13.17 -5.95 -17.95
N LEU A 82 -12.95 -4.75 -18.50
CA LEU A 82 -13.52 -3.52 -17.94
C LEU A 82 -15.03 -3.43 -18.15
N GLY A 83 -15.54 -3.93 -19.29
CA GLY A 83 -16.99 -4.04 -19.54
C GLY A 83 -17.65 -5.02 -18.56
N THR A 84 -17.05 -6.18 -18.32
CA THR A 84 -17.55 -7.17 -17.36
C THR A 84 -17.52 -6.62 -15.94
N TYR A 85 -16.43 -5.90 -15.55
CA TYR A 85 -16.38 -5.25 -14.25
C TYR A 85 -17.54 -4.27 -14.05
N GLN A 86 -17.80 -3.42 -15.04
CA GLN A 86 -18.90 -2.45 -14.96
C GLN A 86 -20.26 -3.15 -14.83
N ILE A 87 -20.50 -4.24 -15.56
CA ILE A 87 -21.77 -5.00 -15.52
C ILE A 87 -22.00 -5.62 -14.12
N PHE A 88 -20.95 -6.14 -13.46
CA PHE A 88 -21.11 -6.90 -12.21
C PHE A 88 -20.94 -6.12 -10.93
N TYR A 89 -20.19 -5.03 -10.97
CA TYR A 89 -19.71 -4.35 -9.76
C TYR A 89 -20.05 -2.87 -9.71
N MET A 90 -20.69 -2.33 -10.76
CA MET A 90 -21.05 -0.91 -10.81
C MET A 90 -22.56 -0.71 -10.99
N ASP A 91 -23.31 -0.79 -9.89
CA ASP A 91 -24.79 -0.67 -9.89
C ASP A 91 -25.32 0.60 -10.55
N ARG A 92 -24.52 1.67 -10.61
CA ARG A 92 -24.90 2.96 -11.22
C ARG A 92 -24.61 3.03 -12.73
N VAL A 93 -23.93 2.03 -13.29
CA VAL A 93 -23.67 1.96 -14.72
C VAL A 93 -24.67 1.00 -15.36
N PRO A 94 -25.56 1.47 -16.24
CA PRO A 94 -26.47 0.57 -16.93
C PRO A 94 -25.68 -0.44 -17.79
N GLU A 95 -26.05 -1.72 -17.75
CA GLU A 95 -25.38 -2.78 -18.53
C GLU A 95 -25.25 -2.42 -20.01
N ARG A 96 -26.32 -1.84 -20.59
CA ARG A 96 -26.30 -1.37 -21.98
C ARG A 96 -25.22 -0.32 -22.24
N ALA A 97 -24.98 0.58 -21.30
CA ALA A 97 -23.92 1.60 -21.41
C ALA A 97 -22.56 0.94 -21.38
N ALA A 98 -22.31 0.02 -20.41
CA ALA A 98 -21.05 -0.72 -20.30
C ALA A 98 -20.72 -1.49 -21.61
N VAL A 99 -21.72 -2.15 -22.20
CA VAL A 99 -21.56 -2.87 -23.47
C VAL A 99 -21.23 -1.90 -24.60
N ASN A 100 -21.98 -0.79 -24.75
CA ASN A 100 -21.79 0.17 -25.84
C ASN A 100 -20.40 0.82 -25.77
N GLU A 101 -19.98 1.30 -24.61
CA GLU A 101 -18.67 1.94 -24.43
C GLU A 101 -17.52 0.96 -24.72
N SER A 102 -17.64 -0.30 -24.29
CA SER A 102 -16.65 -1.33 -24.61
C SER A 102 -16.54 -1.59 -26.12
N VAL A 103 -17.67 -1.61 -26.84
CA VAL A 103 -17.73 -1.78 -28.31
C VAL A 103 -17.12 -0.56 -29.02
N GLU A 104 -17.47 0.66 -28.61
CA GLU A 104 -16.92 1.88 -29.21
C GLU A 104 -15.41 2.00 -28.95
N TYR A 105 -14.93 1.62 -27.76
CA TYR A 105 -13.50 1.56 -27.48
C TYR A 105 -12.77 0.63 -28.47
N VAL A 106 -13.25 -0.60 -28.66
CA VAL A 106 -12.64 -1.56 -29.59
C VAL A 106 -12.65 -1.02 -31.03
N ARG A 107 -13.75 -0.36 -31.44
CA ARG A 107 -13.87 0.29 -32.75
C ARG A 107 -12.85 1.42 -32.93
N SER A 108 -12.70 2.26 -31.91
CA SER A 108 -11.75 3.39 -31.90
C SER A 108 -10.28 2.94 -32.00
N LYS A 109 -9.98 1.70 -31.55
CA LYS A 109 -8.65 1.08 -31.66
C LYS A 109 -8.42 0.36 -32.99
N GLY A 110 -9.27 0.57 -34.00
CA GLY A 110 -9.13 -0.06 -35.30
C GLY A 110 -9.50 -1.55 -35.33
N GLN A 111 -10.12 -2.07 -34.27
CA GLN A 111 -10.46 -3.50 -34.11
C GLN A 111 -11.93 -3.78 -34.52
N ALA A 112 -12.41 -3.17 -35.58
CA ALA A 112 -13.82 -3.27 -36.03
C ALA A 112 -14.31 -4.72 -36.18
N ASN A 113 -13.43 -5.63 -36.60
CA ASN A 113 -13.74 -7.06 -36.78
C ASN A 113 -14.04 -7.77 -35.44
N ALA A 114 -13.56 -7.24 -34.31
CA ALA A 114 -13.81 -7.80 -32.96
C ALA A 114 -15.09 -7.26 -32.30
N VAL A 115 -15.72 -6.22 -32.87
CA VAL A 115 -16.95 -5.59 -32.37
C VAL A 115 -18.09 -6.59 -32.13
N PRO A 116 -18.44 -7.48 -33.15
CA PRO A 116 -19.49 -8.47 -32.91
C PRO A 116 -19.19 -9.45 -31.79
N PHE A 117 -17.91 -9.85 -31.65
CA PHE A 117 -17.45 -10.74 -30.59
C PHE A 117 -17.58 -10.08 -29.18
N VAL A 118 -17.07 -8.87 -29.02
CA VAL A 118 -17.16 -8.15 -27.74
C VAL A 118 -18.61 -7.90 -27.34
N ASN A 119 -19.44 -7.44 -28.27
CA ASN A 119 -20.86 -7.21 -28.04
C ASN A 119 -21.61 -8.52 -27.68
N GLY A 120 -21.32 -9.63 -28.37
CA GLY A 120 -21.92 -10.94 -28.11
C GLY A 120 -21.56 -11.45 -26.68
N ILE A 121 -20.29 -11.42 -26.34
CA ILE A 121 -19.81 -11.88 -25.01
C ILE A 121 -20.40 -11.03 -23.88
N LEU A 122 -20.29 -9.70 -23.93
CA LEU A 122 -20.78 -8.84 -22.86
C LEU A 122 -22.31 -8.90 -22.68
N ARG A 123 -23.08 -9.01 -23.78
CA ARG A 123 -24.53 -9.22 -23.69
C ARG A 123 -24.90 -10.59 -23.12
N GLN A 124 -24.12 -11.64 -23.40
CA GLN A 124 -24.34 -12.96 -22.82
C GLN A 124 -24.04 -12.94 -21.33
N ILE A 125 -22.97 -12.26 -20.91
CA ILE A 125 -22.61 -12.07 -19.51
C ILE A 125 -23.70 -11.33 -18.74
N ALA A 126 -24.22 -10.23 -19.26
CA ALA A 126 -25.32 -9.49 -18.67
C ALA A 126 -26.57 -10.34 -18.42
N ARG A 127 -26.79 -11.37 -19.23
CA ARG A 127 -27.99 -12.23 -19.12
C ARG A 127 -27.82 -13.48 -18.27
N ARG A 128 -26.59 -13.99 -18.07
CA ARG A 128 -26.38 -15.38 -17.61
C ARG A 128 -25.23 -15.60 -16.60
N ALA A 129 -24.56 -14.60 -16.12
CA ALA A 129 -23.33 -14.79 -15.37
C ALA A 129 -23.42 -15.56 -14.04
N GLU A 130 -24.58 -15.77 -13.50
CA GLU A 130 -24.77 -16.50 -12.24
C GLU A 130 -24.73 -18.04 -12.38
N TYR A 131 -24.72 -18.57 -13.59
CA TYR A 131 -24.95 -19.99 -13.87
C TYR A 131 -23.70 -20.86 -14.04
N PHE A 132 -22.50 -20.33 -13.84
CA PHE A 132 -21.30 -21.17 -13.99
C PHE A 132 -21.02 -21.98 -12.73
N ALA A 133 -20.75 -23.30 -12.93
CA ALA A 133 -20.38 -24.19 -11.85
C ALA A 133 -19.07 -23.76 -11.18
N LYS A 134 -19.15 -23.34 -9.92
CA LYS A 134 -17.99 -22.96 -9.11
C LYS A 134 -17.35 -24.19 -8.48
N PRO A 135 -16.06 -24.13 -8.09
CA PRO A 135 -15.42 -25.17 -7.29
C PRO A 135 -16.20 -25.44 -6.00
N ASP A 136 -16.25 -26.71 -5.59
CA ASP A 136 -16.92 -27.09 -4.34
C ASP A 136 -16.13 -26.56 -3.13
N LYS A 137 -16.82 -25.83 -2.26
CA LYS A 137 -16.21 -25.19 -1.09
C LYS A 137 -15.53 -26.17 -0.15
N THR A 138 -16.11 -27.36 0.02
CA THR A 138 -15.63 -28.38 0.96
C THR A 138 -14.51 -29.23 0.37
N ARG A 139 -14.65 -29.61 -0.90
CA ARG A 139 -13.70 -30.51 -1.58
C ARG A 139 -12.50 -29.76 -2.17
N GLN A 140 -12.70 -28.50 -2.54
CA GLN A 140 -11.71 -27.66 -3.24
C GLN A 140 -11.64 -26.25 -2.60
N PRO A 141 -11.40 -26.15 -1.28
CA PRO A 141 -11.48 -24.87 -0.58
C PRO A 141 -10.53 -23.78 -1.14
N VAL A 142 -9.34 -24.18 -1.57
CA VAL A 142 -8.37 -23.25 -2.17
C VAL A 142 -8.92 -22.66 -3.48
N ASP A 143 -9.39 -23.53 -4.38
CA ASP A 143 -9.92 -23.10 -5.68
C ASP A 143 -11.20 -22.27 -5.52
N TYR A 144 -12.06 -22.67 -4.55
CA TYR A 144 -13.24 -21.93 -4.22
C TYR A 144 -12.91 -20.51 -3.73
N LEU A 145 -12.01 -20.37 -2.75
CA LEU A 145 -11.63 -19.07 -2.19
C LEU A 145 -10.90 -18.21 -3.22
N ALA A 146 -9.99 -18.80 -3.99
CA ALA A 146 -9.25 -18.11 -5.04
C ALA A 146 -10.19 -17.53 -6.10
N LEU A 147 -11.17 -18.30 -6.56
CA LEU A 147 -12.15 -17.84 -7.53
C LEU A 147 -13.16 -16.87 -6.92
N GLN A 148 -13.71 -17.22 -5.75
CA GLN A 148 -14.77 -16.41 -5.12
C GLN A 148 -14.31 -14.98 -4.83
N PHE A 149 -13.06 -14.82 -4.37
CA PHE A 149 -12.51 -13.55 -3.95
C PHE A 149 -11.42 -12.99 -4.89
N ALA A 150 -11.23 -13.59 -6.06
CA ALA A 150 -10.27 -13.16 -7.07
C ALA A 150 -8.84 -12.96 -6.49
N PHE A 151 -8.29 -14.01 -5.89
CA PHE A 151 -6.90 -14.05 -5.46
C PHE A 151 -6.14 -15.14 -6.21
N PRO A 152 -4.84 -14.98 -6.47
CA PRO A 152 -4.00 -16.05 -7.00
C PRO A 152 -4.05 -17.29 -6.11
N ARG A 153 -4.11 -18.46 -6.72
CA ARG A 153 -4.16 -19.74 -6.00
C ARG A 153 -3.03 -19.88 -4.97
N TRP A 154 -1.80 -19.50 -5.34
CA TRP A 154 -0.64 -19.60 -4.46
C TRP A 154 -0.76 -18.76 -3.18
N MET A 155 -1.40 -17.58 -3.24
CA MET A 155 -1.66 -16.75 -2.05
C MET A 155 -2.64 -17.46 -1.12
N VAL A 156 -3.73 -18.00 -1.67
CA VAL A 156 -4.73 -18.73 -0.88
C VAL A 156 -4.15 -20.02 -0.29
N GLU A 157 -3.36 -20.78 -1.05
CA GLU A 157 -2.66 -21.97 -0.56
C GLU A 157 -1.70 -21.67 0.59
N ARG A 158 -1.06 -20.53 0.54
CA ARG A 158 -0.17 -20.05 1.58
C ARG A 158 -0.96 -19.63 2.82
N TRP A 159 -1.94 -18.78 2.64
CA TRP A 159 -2.71 -18.20 3.76
C TRP A 159 -3.67 -19.19 4.44
N ILE A 160 -4.16 -20.21 3.74
CA ILE A 160 -5.01 -21.23 4.36
C ILE A 160 -4.24 -22.08 5.37
N LYS A 161 -2.91 -22.24 5.18
CA LYS A 161 -2.01 -22.89 6.14
C LYS A 161 -1.74 -22.03 7.36
N GLN A 162 -1.71 -20.71 7.17
CA GLN A 162 -1.43 -19.73 8.23
C GLN A 162 -2.68 -19.35 9.03
N PHE A 163 -3.84 -19.19 8.38
CA PHE A 163 -5.03 -18.57 8.96
C PHE A 163 -6.25 -19.47 9.06
N ARG A 164 -6.24 -20.69 8.55
CA ARG A 164 -7.42 -21.54 8.37
C ARG A 164 -8.44 -20.97 7.36
N ALA A 165 -9.29 -21.83 6.81
CA ALA A 165 -10.24 -21.46 5.75
C ALA A 165 -11.32 -20.47 6.22
N ASP A 166 -11.86 -20.67 7.43
CA ASP A 166 -12.89 -19.81 8.02
C ASP A 166 -12.43 -18.36 8.21
N ARG A 167 -11.18 -18.20 8.62
CA ARG A 167 -10.57 -16.85 8.73
C ARG A 167 -10.42 -16.17 7.37
N LEU A 168 -10.02 -16.92 6.33
CA LEU A 168 -9.88 -16.38 4.98
C LEU A 168 -11.21 -15.92 4.38
N GLU A 169 -12.32 -16.55 4.72
CA GLU A 169 -13.65 -16.13 4.27
C GLU A 169 -14.04 -14.73 4.77
N THR A 170 -13.46 -14.26 5.83
CA THR A 170 -13.65 -12.88 6.33
C THR A 170 -12.55 -11.94 5.86
N MET A 171 -11.32 -12.42 5.76
CA MET A 171 -10.14 -11.62 5.41
C MET A 171 -10.11 -11.26 3.92
N LEU A 172 -10.31 -12.24 3.02
CA LEU A 172 -10.21 -12.00 1.58
C LEU A 172 -11.24 -10.99 1.04
N PRO A 173 -12.56 -11.07 1.40
CA PRO A 173 -13.50 -10.03 1.00
C PRO A 173 -13.10 -8.63 1.53
N ALA A 174 -12.63 -8.54 2.76
CA ALA A 174 -12.21 -7.27 3.33
C ALA A 174 -10.96 -6.69 2.64
N MET A 175 -10.02 -7.55 2.19
CA MET A 175 -8.89 -7.15 1.36
C MET A 175 -9.31 -6.73 -0.07
N ASN A 176 -10.51 -7.07 -0.50
CA ASN A 176 -11.07 -6.66 -1.78
C ASN A 176 -11.93 -5.38 -1.72
N GLN A 177 -12.18 -4.85 -0.54
CA GLN A 177 -12.85 -3.55 -0.46
C GLN A 177 -11.91 -2.43 -0.92
N PRO A 178 -12.41 -1.39 -1.60
CA PRO A 178 -11.63 -0.19 -1.82
C PRO A 178 -11.11 0.36 -0.47
N PRO A 179 -9.84 0.78 -0.40
CA PRO A 179 -9.33 1.35 0.84
C PRO A 179 -10.03 2.67 1.15
N PRO A 180 -10.32 2.96 2.43
CA PRO A 180 -10.81 4.26 2.80
C PRO A 180 -9.74 5.32 2.51
N TYR A 181 -10.19 6.52 2.19
CA TYR A 181 -9.29 7.67 2.16
C TYR A 181 -9.02 8.10 3.60
N THR A 182 -7.82 7.81 4.09
CA THR A 182 -7.39 8.22 5.42
C THR A 182 -6.41 9.38 5.30
N ILE A 183 -6.63 10.40 6.09
CA ILE A 183 -5.75 11.58 6.14
C ILE A 183 -5.13 11.69 7.54
N ARG A 184 -3.92 12.25 7.59
CA ARG A 184 -3.23 12.72 8.78
C ARG A 184 -3.29 14.23 8.81
N VAL A 185 -3.90 14.78 9.87
CA VAL A 185 -3.95 16.22 10.10
C VAL A 185 -2.54 16.73 10.44
N ASN A 186 -2.11 17.81 9.81
CA ASN A 186 -0.82 18.45 10.10
C ASN A 186 -0.85 19.09 11.48
N SER A 187 -0.25 18.46 12.47
CA SER A 187 -0.22 18.90 13.86
C SER A 187 0.57 20.20 14.09
N MET A 188 1.36 20.60 13.10
CA MET A 188 2.10 21.87 13.15
C MET A 188 1.23 23.07 12.77
N LYS A 189 0.05 22.84 12.17
CA LYS A 189 -0.94 23.85 11.79
C LYS A 189 -2.21 23.84 12.64
N THR A 190 -2.56 22.67 13.16
CA THR A 190 -3.79 22.45 13.94
C THR A 190 -3.48 21.59 15.16
N ALA A 191 -3.88 22.06 16.34
CA ALA A 191 -3.79 21.24 17.54
C ALA A 191 -4.66 19.97 17.38
N LEU A 192 -4.09 18.80 17.68
CA LEU A 192 -4.78 17.52 17.48
C LEU A 192 -6.06 17.34 18.33
N ASN A 193 -6.19 18.07 19.45
CA ASN A 193 -7.42 18.13 20.24
C ASN A 193 -8.53 18.97 19.58
N GLU A 194 -8.19 19.79 18.58
CA GLU A 194 -9.10 20.60 17.78
C GLU A 194 -9.43 19.98 16.40
N SER A 195 -9.18 18.69 16.23
CA SER A 195 -9.46 17.99 14.97
C SER A 195 -10.92 18.12 14.50
N HIS A 196 -11.86 18.36 15.42
CA HIS A 196 -13.25 18.62 15.08
C HIS A 196 -13.44 19.95 14.32
N LEU A 197 -12.65 20.98 14.62
CA LEU A 197 -12.66 22.25 13.87
C LEU A 197 -12.13 22.02 12.45
N PHE A 198 -11.09 21.21 12.33
CA PHE A 198 -10.57 20.85 11.00
C PHE A 198 -11.58 20.01 10.19
N GLN A 199 -12.34 19.11 10.81
CA GLN A 199 -13.43 18.39 10.15
C GLN A 199 -14.52 19.33 9.62
N GLN A 200 -14.88 20.37 10.40
CA GLN A 200 -15.82 21.38 9.95
C GLN A 200 -15.29 22.19 8.76
N GLU A 201 -14.00 22.51 8.76
CA GLU A 201 -13.37 23.23 7.67
C GLU A 201 -13.30 22.41 6.38
N LEU A 202 -12.94 21.10 6.48
CA LEU A 202 -13.00 20.15 5.35
C LEU A 202 -14.41 20.08 4.75
N LEU A 203 -15.43 19.98 5.59
CA LEU A 203 -16.83 19.94 5.13
C LEU A 203 -17.23 21.24 4.44
N LYS A 204 -16.85 22.37 5.01
CA LYS A 204 -17.20 23.72 4.49
C LYS A 204 -16.52 24.00 3.15
N GLN A 205 -15.20 23.78 3.06
CA GLN A 205 -14.41 24.12 1.88
C GLN A 205 -14.46 23.07 0.77
N GLU A 206 -14.34 21.79 1.14
CA GLU A 206 -14.15 20.70 0.17
C GLU A 206 -15.36 19.75 0.06
N LYS A 207 -16.43 19.98 0.84
CA LYS A 207 -17.60 19.08 0.93
C LYS A 207 -17.22 17.64 1.28
N THR A 208 -16.13 17.46 2.03
CA THR A 208 -15.61 16.16 2.44
C THR A 208 -16.08 15.83 3.85
N HIS A 209 -16.89 14.79 3.98
CA HIS A 209 -17.31 14.25 5.26
C HIS A 209 -16.23 13.34 5.84
N THR A 210 -16.04 13.43 7.15
CA THR A 210 -15.01 12.63 7.82
C THR A 210 -15.54 11.97 9.09
N ASP A 211 -15.02 10.75 9.36
CA ASP A 211 -15.19 10.07 10.63
C ASP A 211 -13.82 10.01 11.36
N ARG A 212 -13.84 9.89 12.68
CA ARG A 212 -12.62 9.73 13.47
C ARG A 212 -12.08 8.32 13.30
N CYS A 213 -10.76 8.21 13.18
CA CYS A 213 -10.03 6.96 13.28
C CYS A 213 -9.75 6.57 14.74
N ASN A 214 -9.16 5.40 14.95
CA ASN A 214 -8.71 4.95 16.27
C ASN A 214 -7.41 5.67 16.71
N LEU A 215 -6.73 6.31 15.78
CA LEU A 215 -5.52 7.09 16.01
C LEU A 215 -5.85 8.58 16.04
N ARG A 216 -5.35 9.26 17.06
CA ARG A 216 -5.54 10.71 17.21
C ARG A 216 -4.86 11.49 16.07
N GLY A 217 -5.59 12.38 15.43
CA GLY A 217 -5.11 13.15 14.27
C GLY A 217 -5.31 12.44 12.94
N ALA A 218 -5.78 11.20 12.93
CA ALA A 218 -6.22 10.50 11.73
C ALA A 218 -7.72 10.66 11.52
N LEU A 219 -8.13 10.85 10.27
CA LEU A 219 -9.54 10.96 9.86
C LEU A 219 -9.81 10.10 8.63
N HIS A 220 -10.94 9.39 8.62
CA HIS A 220 -11.47 8.72 7.43
C HIS A 220 -12.35 9.67 6.64
N CYS A 221 -12.02 9.90 5.39
CA CYS A 221 -12.83 10.68 4.46
C CYS A 221 -13.82 9.75 3.73
N LYS A 222 -15.09 10.13 3.68
CA LYS A 222 -16.13 9.37 2.94
C LYS A 222 -16.02 9.59 1.43
N GLU A 223 -15.55 10.76 1.04
CA GLU A 223 -15.26 11.10 -0.34
C GLU A 223 -13.74 11.23 -0.55
N ALA A 224 -13.29 11.08 -1.79
CA ALA A 224 -11.89 11.32 -2.13
C ALA A 224 -11.52 12.78 -1.79
N PRO A 225 -10.50 13.03 -0.95
CA PRO A 225 -10.10 14.38 -0.60
C PRO A 225 -9.62 15.15 -1.83
N ASP A 226 -9.80 16.47 -1.83
CA ASP A 226 -9.31 17.32 -2.91
C ASP A 226 -7.80 17.52 -2.76
N THR A 227 -7.06 17.23 -3.83
CA THR A 227 -5.61 17.43 -3.89
C THR A 227 -5.18 18.46 -4.92
N GLY A 228 -6.16 19.15 -5.54
CA GLY A 228 -5.91 20.16 -6.55
C GLY A 228 -5.41 21.50 -5.99
N PRO A 229 -5.02 22.42 -6.88
CA PRO A 229 -4.64 23.77 -6.49
C PRO A 229 -5.76 24.47 -5.70
N GLY A 230 -5.41 25.14 -4.61
CA GLY A 230 -6.36 25.83 -3.73
C GLY A 230 -7.03 24.95 -2.67
N SER A 231 -6.79 23.62 -2.69
CA SER A 231 -7.31 22.72 -1.65
C SER A 231 -6.55 22.84 -0.32
N LEU A 232 -7.16 22.36 0.76
CA LEU A 232 -6.50 22.24 2.07
C LEU A 232 -5.29 21.29 2.01
N PHE A 233 -5.31 20.29 1.12
CA PHE A 233 -4.14 19.47 0.83
C PHE A 233 -2.99 20.30 0.26
N ALA A 234 -3.24 21.06 -0.81
CA ALA A 234 -2.24 21.91 -1.44
C ALA A 234 -1.68 22.94 -0.45
N ALA A 235 -2.53 23.47 0.42
CA ALA A 235 -2.15 24.38 1.51
C ALA A 235 -1.44 23.70 2.69
N GLY A 236 -1.23 22.37 2.64
CA GLY A 236 -0.46 21.61 3.63
C GLY A 236 -1.16 21.38 4.97
N TRP A 237 -2.47 21.39 5.03
CA TRP A 237 -3.22 21.12 6.26
C TRP A 237 -3.31 19.65 6.61
N TYR A 238 -3.13 18.75 5.65
CA TYR A 238 -3.15 17.32 5.86
C TYR A 238 -2.29 16.56 4.82
N THR A 239 -2.05 15.30 5.12
CA THR A 239 -1.41 14.33 4.22
C THR A 239 -2.31 13.11 4.08
N ILE A 240 -2.43 12.56 2.87
CA ILE A 240 -3.10 11.27 2.67
C ILE A 240 -2.15 10.18 3.14
N GLN A 241 -2.55 9.47 4.19
CA GLN A 241 -1.73 8.41 4.78
C GLN A 241 -2.64 7.43 5.53
N ASP A 242 -2.44 6.13 5.28
CA ASP A 242 -3.16 5.07 6.00
C ASP A 242 -2.91 5.12 7.51
N GLU A 243 -3.91 4.74 8.32
CA GLU A 243 -3.82 4.76 9.77
C GLU A 243 -2.70 3.85 10.29
N ALA A 244 -2.51 2.66 9.66
CA ALA A 244 -1.41 1.77 10.00
C ALA A 244 -0.04 2.40 9.75
N SER A 245 0.13 3.12 8.62
CA SER A 245 1.35 3.88 8.33
C SER A 245 1.59 5.02 9.33
N GLN A 246 0.52 5.63 9.86
CA GLN A 246 0.63 6.65 10.89
C GLN A 246 1.12 6.07 12.23
N LEU A 247 0.71 4.84 12.59
CA LEU A 247 1.18 4.16 13.80
C LEU A 247 2.70 4.03 13.86
N ILE A 248 3.36 3.87 12.71
CA ILE A 248 4.83 3.76 12.67
C ILE A 248 5.50 5.00 13.25
N GLY A 249 5.01 6.19 12.94
CA GLY A 249 5.54 7.43 13.55
C GLY A 249 5.45 7.40 15.08
N HIS A 250 4.34 6.92 15.63
CA HIS A 250 4.17 6.77 17.09
C HIS A 250 5.09 5.69 17.67
N LEU A 251 5.40 4.63 16.92
CA LEU A 251 6.38 3.62 17.37
C LEU A 251 7.80 4.18 17.42
N VAL A 252 8.17 5.07 16.49
CA VAL A 252 9.44 5.79 16.52
C VAL A 252 9.48 6.75 17.72
N ASP A 253 8.38 7.46 17.96
CA ASP A 253 8.24 8.40 19.10
C ASP A 253 9.45 9.35 19.21
N PRO A 254 9.74 10.16 18.17
CA PRO A 254 10.92 11.01 18.13
C PRO A 254 10.84 12.11 19.19
N LYS A 255 11.93 12.31 19.93
CA LYS A 255 12.01 13.33 21.00
C LYS A 255 12.82 14.54 20.54
N PRO A 256 12.57 15.73 21.11
CA PRO A 256 13.42 16.90 20.89
C PRO A 256 14.90 16.61 21.12
N GLY A 257 15.74 17.01 20.17
CA GLY A 257 17.19 16.84 20.23
C GLY A 257 17.72 15.47 19.79
N GLU A 258 16.86 14.46 19.59
CA GLU A 258 17.27 13.16 19.06
C GLU A 258 17.69 13.25 17.60
N ILE A 259 18.64 12.42 17.20
CA ILE A 259 19.03 12.16 15.80
C ILE A 259 18.22 10.94 15.34
N VAL A 260 17.32 11.17 14.39
CA VAL A 260 16.44 10.12 13.85
C VAL A 260 16.70 9.98 12.36
N ILE A 261 17.06 8.76 11.93
CA ILE A 261 17.25 8.42 10.52
C ILE A 261 16.02 7.69 10.01
N ASP A 262 15.44 8.14 8.90
CA ASP A 262 14.50 7.36 8.09
C ASP A 262 15.29 6.76 6.93
N ALA A 263 15.55 5.46 7.04
CA ALA A 263 16.46 4.72 6.15
C ALA A 263 15.92 4.53 4.72
N THR A 264 14.62 4.74 4.53
CA THR A 264 13.90 4.54 3.27
C THR A 264 12.71 5.49 3.22
N CYS A 265 12.99 6.80 3.25
CA CYS A 265 11.97 7.81 3.52
C CYS A 265 10.87 7.91 2.44
N GLY A 266 11.06 7.24 1.28
CA GLY A 266 10.07 7.14 0.21
C GLY A 266 9.49 8.50 -0.18
N PRO A 267 8.17 8.63 -0.37
CA PRO A 267 7.56 9.91 -0.76
C PRO A 267 7.38 10.89 0.42
N GLY A 268 7.99 10.63 1.60
CA GLY A 268 8.02 11.54 2.73
C GLY A 268 6.84 11.44 3.71
N GLY A 269 5.93 10.49 3.54
CA GLY A 269 4.75 10.37 4.41
C GLY A 269 5.08 10.09 5.88
N LYS A 270 5.95 9.10 6.15
CA LYS A 270 6.45 8.79 7.50
C LYS A 270 7.44 9.85 7.98
N PHE A 271 8.35 10.27 7.11
CA PHE A 271 9.35 11.29 7.43
C PHE A 271 8.72 12.60 7.91
N SER A 272 7.72 13.14 7.20
CA SER A 272 6.99 14.33 7.63
C SER A 272 6.22 14.12 8.94
N HIS A 273 5.76 12.89 9.21
CA HIS A 273 5.12 12.57 10.49
C HIS A 273 6.10 12.60 11.65
N LEU A 274 7.33 12.10 11.46
CA LEU A 274 8.39 12.20 12.47
C LEU A 274 8.71 13.66 12.80
N PHE A 275 8.72 14.53 11.79
CA PHE A 275 8.89 15.96 11.99
C PHE A 275 7.76 16.56 12.86
N GLU A 276 6.52 16.24 12.54
CA GLU A 276 5.35 16.70 13.28
C GLU A 276 5.35 16.20 14.74
N LEU A 277 5.66 14.92 14.96
CA LEU A 277 5.67 14.30 16.28
C LEU A 277 6.78 14.87 17.20
N SER A 278 7.91 15.24 16.64
CA SER A 278 8.99 15.92 17.38
C SER A 278 8.78 17.44 17.50
N CYS A 279 7.67 17.97 17.00
CA CYS A 279 7.44 19.42 16.88
C CYS A 279 8.57 20.15 16.11
N GLY A 280 9.24 19.47 15.17
CA GLY A 280 10.37 19.97 14.42
C GLY A 280 11.69 20.04 15.22
N ALA A 281 11.73 19.53 16.43
CA ALA A 281 12.88 19.68 17.35
C ALA A 281 13.87 18.50 17.30
N ALA A 282 13.56 17.41 16.60
CA ALA A 282 14.51 16.35 16.29
C ALA A 282 15.38 16.70 15.08
N ARG A 283 16.62 16.19 15.03
CA ARG A 283 17.43 16.19 13.81
C ARG A 283 17.04 14.98 12.96
N LEU A 284 16.41 15.24 11.82
CA LEU A 284 15.92 14.19 10.93
C LEU A 284 16.85 14.02 9.73
N ILE A 285 17.20 12.78 9.44
CA ILE A 285 18.02 12.41 8.28
C ILE A 285 17.21 11.47 7.41
N GLY A 286 16.90 11.88 6.17
CA GLY A 286 16.14 11.07 5.21
C GLY A 286 17.06 10.48 4.17
N VAL A 287 17.03 9.16 4.00
CA VAL A 287 17.76 8.42 2.97
C VAL A 287 16.77 7.79 1.99
N GLU A 288 16.94 7.98 0.70
CA GLU A 288 16.12 7.39 -0.35
C GLU A 288 16.93 7.17 -1.61
N LYS A 289 16.83 5.96 -2.14
CA LYS A 289 17.58 5.53 -3.34
C LYS A 289 16.86 5.91 -4.65
N ASN A 290 15.54 5.96 -4.65
CA ASN A 290 14.76 6.31 -5.83
C ASN A 290 14.62 7.82 -5.96
N GLU A 291 15.16 8.39 -7.03
CA GLU A 291 15.19 9.83 -7.27
C GLU A 291 13.80 10.49 -7.27
N ASN A 292 12.79 9.83 -7.86
CA ASN A 292 11.45 10.37 -7.90
C ASN A 292 10.79 10.38 -6.51
N GLN A 293 11.00 9.33 -5.72
CA GLN A 293 10.50 9.27 -4.34
C GLN A 293 11.23 10.30 -3.46
N PHE A 294 12.53 10.45 -3.64
CA PHE A 294 13.36 11.45 -2.97
C PHE A 294 12.84 12.87 -3.21
N LYS A 295 12.61 13.24 -4.47
CA LYS A 295 12.03 14.54 -4.84
C LYS A 295 10.63 14.73 -4.24
N ARG A 296 9.79 13.69 -4.26
CA ARG A 296 8.45 13.73 -3.65
C ARG A 296 8.53 13.95 -2.13
N ALA A 297 9.50 13.36 -1.43
CA ALA A 297 9.70 13.57 0.00
C ALA A 297 10.02 15.04 0.32
N GLN A 298 10.92 15.66 -0.44
CA GLN A 298 11.25 17.07 -0.29
C GLN A 298 10.05 17.98 -0.57
N GLN A 299 9.33 17.73 -1.66
CA GLN A 299 8.11 18.47 -2.01
C GLN A 299 7.01 18.33 -0.94
N ALA A 300 6.88 17.15 -0.32
CA ALA A 300 5.94 16.94 0.78
C ALA A 300 6.27 17.81 1.99
N MET A 301 7.55 17.90 2.37
CA MET A 301 8.01 18.77 3.47
C MET A 301 7.79 20.25 3.17
N GLU A 302 8.04 20.69 1.93
CA GLU A 302 7.76 22.06 1.48
C GLU A 302 6.28 22.38 1.52
N ARG A 303 5.43 21.52 0.92
CA ARG A 303 3.97 21.68 0.91
C ARG A 303 3.36 21.77 2.31
N LEU A 304 3.86 20.96 3.24
CA LEU A 304 3.42 20.95 4.64
C LEU A 304 3.91 22.18 5.43
N GLY A 305 4.84 22.97 4.87
CA GLY A 305 5.45 24.13 5.54
C GLY A 305 6.50 23.75 6.59
N HIS A 306 7.03 22.53 6.51
CA HIS A 306 8.03 22.05 7.46
C HIS A 306 9.44 22.51 7.10
N ALA A 307 9.78 22.57 5.81
CA ALA A 307 11.08 23.00 5.31
C ALA A 307 11.40 24.48 5.59
N SER A 308 10.38 25.33 5.70
CA SER A 308 10.55 26.79 5.87
C SER A 308 10.69 27.24 7.32
N ARG A 309 10.73 26.33 8.29
CA ARG A 309 10.84 26.69 9.71
C ARG A 309 12.27 27.05 10.09
N PRO A 310 12.51 28.13 10.87
CA PRO A 310 13.85 28.66 11.11
C PRO A 310 14.82 27.69 11.77
N ASP A 311 14.33 26.75 12.60
CA ASP A 311 15.15 25.82 13.36
C ASP A 311 15.13 24.38 12.82
N THR A 312 14.71 24.21 11.56
CA THR A 312 14.58 22.88 10.95
C THR A 312 15.96 22.24 10.79
N LYS A 313 16.14 21.06 11.41
CA LYS A 313 17.33 20.22 11.31
C LYS A 313 17.01 18.98 10.47
N VAL A 314 16.84 19.18 9.16
CA VAL A 314 16.53 18.11 8.20
C VAL A 314 17.67 17.97 7.22
N GLU A 315 18.16 16.75 7.07
CA GLU A 315 19.21 16.38 6.12
C GLU A 315 18.68 15.34 5.14
N TRP A 316 19.11 15.43 3.90
CA TRP A 316 18.65 14.59 2.81
C TRP A 316 19.79 13.89 2.10
N HIS A 317 19.69 12.58 1.90
CA HIS A 317 20.67 11.77 1.19
C HIS A 317 19.99 10.94 0.10
N HIS A 318 20.26 11.28 -1.17
CA HIS A 318 19.87 10.45 -2.30
C HIS A 318 20.90 9.34 -2.46
N ALA A 319 20.65 8.20 -1.82
CA ALA A 319 21.59 7.08 -1.74
C ALA A 319 20.90 5.75 -1.48
N ASP A 320 21.56 4.65 -1.83
CA ASP A 320 21.17 3.33 -1.32
C ASP A 320 21.57 3.23 0.16
N PHE A 321 20.63 2.95 1.04
CA PHE A 321 20.88 2.85 2.47
C PHE A 321 21.97 1.83 2.81
N LEU A 322 22.08 0.72 2.07
CA LEU A 322 23.11 -0.29 2.30
C LEU A 322 24.54 0.20 1.96
N GLU A 323 24.66 1.23 1.15
CA GLU A 323 25.95 1.82 0.74
C GLU A 323 26.24 3.13 1.50
N TRP A 324 25.22 3.72 2.12
CA TRP A 324 25.32 4.97 2.86
C TRP A 324 25.62 4.73 4.33
N ASN A 325 26.53 5.51 4.88
CA ASN A 325 26.86 5.50 6.31
C ASN A 325 26.60 6.88 6.90
N SER A 326 25.91 6.90 8.03
CA SER A 326 25.69 8.14 8.78
C SER A 326 27.00 8.67 9.36
N PRO A 327 27.26 9.98 9.23
CA PRO A 327 28.44 10.60 9.87
C PRO A 327 28.31 10.68 11.41
N VAL A 328 27.13 10.42 11.94
CA VAL A 328 26.80 10.46 13.38
C VAL A 328 25.97 9.25 13.77
N ALA A 329 26.22 8.72 14.97
CA ALA A 329 25.42 7.61 15.48
C ALA A 329 23.99 8.08 15.82
N ALA A 330 22.97 7.35 15.33
CA ALA A 330 21.58 7.71 15.53
C ALA A 330 21.06 7.32 16.90
N ASP A 331 20.14 8.12 17.45
CA ASP A 331 19.30 7.74 18.58
C ASP A 331 18.25 6.72 18.15
N LYS A 332 17.67 6.93 16.97
CA LYS A 332 16.65 6.04 16.39
C LYS A 332 16.82 5.90 14.88
N ILE A 333 16.57 4.71 14.38
CA ILE A 333 16.44 4.47 12.95
C ILE A 333 15.06 3.89 12.67
N LEU A 334 14.31 4.53 11.79
CA LEU A 334 13.16 3.95 11.14
C LEU A 334 13.64 3.23 9.88
N LEU A 335 13.41 1.93 9.83
CA LEU A 335 13.62 1.10 8.65
C LEU A 335 12.25 0.59 8.17
N ASP A 336 11.59 1.38 7.33
CA ASP A 336 10.37 0.97 6.61
C ASP A 336 10.77 0.18 5.37
N ALA A 337 11.18 -1.06 5.58
CA ALA A 337 11.95 -1.82 4.62
C ALA A 337 11.17 -2.18 3.34
N PRO A 338 11.86 -2.26 2.19
CA PRO A 338 11.29 -2.87 0.99
C PRO A 338 10.75 -4.26 1.32
N CYS A 339 9.54 -4.57 0.85
CA CYS A 339 8.85 -5.81 1.21
C CYS A 339 7.99 -6.33 0.05
N SER A 340 7.39 -7.51 0.24
CA SER A 340 6.46 -8.08 -0.73
C SER A 340 5.22 -7.19 -0.96
N GLY A 341 4.83 -6.36 0.02
CA GLY A 341 3.66 -5.49 -0.06
C GLY A 341 2.34 -6.28 -0.11
N LEU A 342 2.28 -7.48 0.46
CA LEU A 342 1.05 -8.28 0.49
C LEU A 342 0.02 -7.74 1.48
N GLY A 343 0.42 -6.85 2.38
CA GLY A 343 -0.49 -6.16 3.31
C GLY A 343 -1.31 -5.04 2.66
N VAL A 344 -0.86 -4.49 1.52
CA VAL A 344 -1.46 -3.31 0.88
C VAL A 344 -2.22 -3.62 -0.42
N LEU A 345 -2.64 -4.87 -0.63
CA LEU A 345 -3.36 -5.30 -1.84
C LEU A 345 -4.71 -4.59 -2.04
N LYS A 346 -5.29 -3.99 -1.00
CA LYS A 346 -6.46 -3.10 -1.14
C LYS A 346 -6.15 -1.91 -2.03
N ARG A 347 -4.98 -1.29 -1.82
CA ARG A 347 -4.50 -0.09 -2.54
C ARG A 347 -3.87 -0.44 -3.86
N HIS A 348 -3.15 -1.56 -3.89
CA HIS A 348 -2.35 -2.05 -5.00
C HIS A 348 -2.83 -3.42 -5.48
N PRO A 349 -4.07 -3.52 -6.03
CA PRO A 349 -4.65 -4.80 -6.43
C PRO A 349 -3.89 -5.47 -7.58
N GLU A 350 -3.13 -4.73 -8.38
CA GLU A 350 -2.21 -5.25 -9.38
C GLU A 350 -1.15 -6.18 -8.77
N GLY A 351 -0.77 -5.93 -7.52
CA GLY A 351 0.17 -6.77 -6.78
C GLY A 351 -0.25 -8.23 -6.67
N LYS A 352 -1.55 -8.54 -6.75
CA LYS A 352 -2.03 -9.93 -6.83
C LYS A 352 -1.46 -10.69 -8.03
N TRP A 353 -1.30 -10.00 -9.15
CA TRP A 353 -0.97 -10.57 -10.45
C TRP A 353 0.50 -10.45 -10.83
N GLN A 354 1.22 -9.51 -10.17
CA GLN A 354 2.62 -9.21 -10.45
C GLN A 354 3.61 -9.91 -9.52
N LYS A 355 3.13 -10.46 -8.39
CA LYS A 355 3.99 -11.05 -7.35
C LYS A 355 3.97 -12.58 -7.40
N ASP A 356 5.07 -13.17 -6.92
CA ASP A 356 5.20 -14.61 -6.73
C ASP A 356 5.88 -14.92 -5.37
N PRO A 357 5.84 -16.16 -4.87
CA PRO A 357 6.42 -16.53 -3.57
C PRO A 357 7.92 -16.24 -3.41
N ARG A 358 8.68 -16.23 -4.51
CA ARG A 358 10.15 -15.97 -4.47
C ARG A 358 10.44 -14.53 -4.05
N LEU A 359 9.52 -13.60 -4.33
CA LEU A 359 9.65 -12.21 -3.90
C LEU A 359 9.71 -12.10 -2.38
N ILE A 360 8.91 -12.90 -1.65
CA ILE A 360 8.87 -12.87 -0.18
C ILE A 360 10.26 -13.23 0.38
N THR A 361 10.85 -14.34 -0.10
CA THR A 361 12.18 -14.77 0.32
C THR A 361 13.26 -13.73 -0.01
N ALA A 362 13.25 -13.21 -1.24
CA ALA A 362 14.23 -12.21 -1.66
C ALA A 362 14.14 -10.91 -0.82
N MET A 363 12.92 -10.49 -0.48
CA MET A 363 12.73 -9.33 0.39
C MET A 363 13.17 -9.60 1.82
N ALA A 364 12.86 -10.78 2.36
CA ALA A 364 13.29 -11.17 3.69
C ALA A 364 14.83 -11.18 3.83
N ASP A 365 15.55 -11.66 2.82
CA ASP A 365 17.02 -11.64 2.81
C ASP A 365 17.60 -10.22 2.69
N LEU A 366 16.96 -9.36 1.88
CA LEU A 366 17.32 -7.95 1.80
C LEU A 366 17.10 -7.25 3.16
N GLN A 367 15.98 -7.50 3.81
CA GLN A 367 15.61 -6.93 5.11
C GLN A 367 16.63 -7.29 6.19
N LYS A 368 17.12 -8.52 6.24
CA LYS A 368 18.19 -8.92 7.17
C LYS A 368 19.44 -8.07 7.01
N ARG A 369 19.91 -7.90 5.78
CA ARG A 369 21.06 -7.06 5.47
C ARG A 369 20.84 -5.59 5.89
N MET A 370 19.63 -5.07 5.67
CA MET A 370 19.29 -3.70 6.07
C MET A 370 19.21 -3.55 7.59
N ILE A 371 18.67 -4.54 8.32
CA ILE A 371 18.65 -4.56 9.79
C ILE A 371 20.09 -4.57 10.35
N GLU A 372 20.97 -5.43 9.83
CA GLU A 372 22.38 -5.45 10.23
C GLU A 372 23.07 -4.10 10.00
N HIS A 373 22.84 -3.50 8.83
CA HIS A 373 23.41 -2.22 8.48
C HIS A 373 22.88 -1.09 9.36
N ALA A 374 21.60 -1.08 9.66
CA ALA A 374 20.97 -0.11 10.54
C ALA A 374 21.54 -0.18 11.97
N LEU A 375 21.67 -1.39 12.52
CA LEU A 375 22.18 -1.59 13.88
C LEU A 375 23.64 -1.11 14.05
N LYS A 376 24.45 -1.08 12.97
CA LYS A 376 25.81 -0.54 12.99
C LYS A 376 25.86 0.99 13.08
N GLN A 377 24.76 1.66 12.77
CA GLN A 377 24.66 3.13 12.74
C GLN A 377 23.94 3.71 13.97
N ILE A 378 23.44 2.85 14.87
CA ILE A 378 22.75 3.24 16.08
C ILE A 378 23.75 3.30 17.24
N ARG A 379 23.64 4.35 18.10
CA ARG A 379 24.42 4.43 19.33
C ARG A 379 23.98 3.38 20.36
N ALA A 380 24.80 3.12 21.35
CA ALA A 380 24.38 2.31 22.51
C ALA A 380 23.15 2.94 23.19
N GLY A 381 22.15 2.13 23.49
CA GLY A 381 20.87 2.56 24.04
C GLY A 381 19.89 3.16 23.02
N GLY A 382 20.29 3.32 21.75
CA GLY A 382 19.41 3.73 20.68
C GLY A 382 18.53 2.59 20.14
N GLU A 383 17.61 2.89 19.25
CA GLU A 383 16.54 1.98 18.85
C GLU A 383 16.41 1.87 17.31
N LEU A 384 16.20 0.65 16.85
CA LEU A 384 15.75 0.35 15.48
C LEU A 384 14.26 0.06 15.53
N ILE A 385 13.49 0.80 14.74
CA ILE A 385 12.08 0.53 14.48
C ILE A 385 11.99 -0.05 13.07
N PHE A 386 11.78 -1.36 12.98
CA PHE A 386 11.57 -2.06 11.72
C PHE A 386 10.10 -2.07 11.37
N SER A 387 9.75 -1.81 10.12
CA SER A 387 8.38 -1.95 9.61
C SER A 387 8.34 -2.41 8.16
N VAL A 388 7.28 -3.12 7.81
CA VAL A 388 6.99 -3.59 6.44
C VAL A 388 5.50 -3.53 6.18
N CYS A 389 5.10 -3.23 4.95
CA CYS A 389 3.70 -3.32 4.50
C CYS A 389 3.34 -4.77 4.08
N SER A 390 3.69 -5.71 4.95
CA SER A 390 3.46 -7.15 4.81
C SER A 390 3.10 -7.75 6.15
N PHE A 391 2.38 -8.86 6.14
CA PHE A 391 2.10 -9.70 7.30
C PHE A 391 2.67 -11.12 7.16
N GLU A 392 3.49 -11.32 6.13
CA GLU A 392 4.13 -12.63 5.90
C GLU A 392 5.14 -12.94 7.00
N PRO A 393 5.13 -14.16 7.55
CA PRO A 393 6.04 -14.52 8.65
C PRO A 393 7.50 -14.23 8.34
N GLU A 394 7.97 -14.55 7.12
CA GLU A 394 9.37 -14.35 6.71
C GLU A 394 9.81 -12.88 6.74
N GLU A 395 8.86 -11.96 6.59
CA GLU A 395 9.11 -10.52 6.59
C GLU A 395 8.81 -9.87 7.95
N THR A 396 8.27 -10.61 8.91
CA THR A 396 7.82 -10.11 10.22
C THR A 396 8.36 -10.92 11.39
N LEU A 397 7.68 -11.99 11.77
CA LEU A 397 8.04 -12.82 12.94
C LEU A 397 9.42 -13.45 12.79
N ASP A 398 9.71 -14.01 11.61
CA ASP A 398 10.99 -14.67 11.36
C ASP A 398 12.16 -13.69 11.34
N GLN A 399 11.93 -12.41 10.95
CA GLN A 399 12.93 -11.35 11.07
C GLN A 399 13.27 -11.06 12.52
N MET A 400 12.26 -11.00 13.39
CA MET A 400 12.48 -10.79 14.83
C MET A 400 13.23 -11.97 15.46
N GLU A 401 12.82 -13.20 15.15
CA GLU A 401 13.49 -14.40 15.69
C GLU A 401 14.93 -14.49 15.20
N TRP A 402 15.15 -14.20 13.90
CA TRP A 402 16.49 -14.13 13.35
C TRP A 402 17.35 -13.07 14.06
N ALA A 403 16.82 -11.86 14.26
CA ALA A 403 17.55 -10.80 14.95
C ALA A 403 17.92 -11.17 16.38
N LYS A 404 17.00 -11.80 17.15
CA LYS A 404 17.29 -12.32 18.49
C LYS A 404 18.42 -13.35 18.48
N LYS A 405 18.42 -14.27 17.49
CA LYS A 405 19.44 -15.31 17.37
C LYS A 405 20.79 -14.74 16.95
N GLU A 406 20.82 -13.82 16.00
CA GLU A 406 22.04 -13.27 15.41
C GLU A 406 22.77 -12.33 16.39
N PHE A 407 22.01 -11.45 17.05
CA PHE A 407 22.58 -10.41 17.91
C PHE A 407 22.58 -10.77 19.39
N GLY A 408 21.78 -11.72 19.83
CA GLY A 408 21.75 -12.22 21.23
C GLY A 408 21.61 -11.08 22.24
N ASP A 409 22.48 -11.08 23.24
CA ASP A 409 22.48 -10.10 24.33
C ASP A 409 22.85 -8.66 23.92
N LYS A 410 23.29 -8.46 22.68
CA LYS A 410 23.60 -7.12 22.14
C LYS A 410 22.37 -6.28 21.89
N ILE A 411 21.21 -6.91 21.76
CA ILE A 411 19.94 -6.23 21.53
C ILE A 411 18.92 -6.57 22.63
N GLU A 412 17.93 -5.71 22.76
CA GLU A 412 16.74 -5.91 23.60
C GLU A 412 15.50 -5.65 22.75
N VAL A 413 14.54 -6.55 22.80
CA VAL A 413 13.25 -6.35 22.12
C VAL A 413 12.36 -5.49 23.01
N ILE A 414 11.93 -4.35 22.49
CA ILE A 414 11.04 -3.43 23.18
C ILE A 414 9.61 -3.71 22.75
N SER A 415 8.71 -3.87 23.73
CA SER A 415 7.30 -4.08 23.44
C SER A 415 6.67 -2.83 22.80
N PRO A 416 6.05 -2.93 21.62
CA PRO A 416 5.34 -1.81 20.98
C PRO A 416 4.17 -1.29 21.85
N VAL A 417 3.63 -2.12 22.74
CA VAL A 417 2.48 -1.80 23.62
C VAL A 417 2.66 -0.48 24.36
N ILE A 418 3.90 -0.14 24.75
CA ILE A 418 4.18 1.09 25.52
C ILE A 418 3.97 2.39 24.71
N ARG A 419 3.93 2.30 23.38
CA ARG A 419 3.80 3.45 22.46
C ARG A 419 2.50 3.45 21.68
N LEU A 420 1.72 2.37 21.80
CA LEU A 420 0.49 2.21 21.04
C LEU A 420 -0.73 2.74 21.81
N PRO A 421 -1.67 3.40 21.13
CA PRO A 421 -3.01 3.62 21.66
C PRO A 421 -3.66 2.27 22.02
N ASP A 422 -4.54 2.28 23.04
CA ASP A 422 -5.15 1.06 23.58
C ASP A 422 -5.82 0.18 22.53
N TYR A 423 -6.44 0.79 21.56
CA TYR A 423 -7.09 0.08 20.46
C TYR A 423 -6.14 -0.85 19.70
N PHE A 424 -4.89 -0.45 19.46
CA PHE A 424 -3.93 -1.21 18.65
C PHE A 424 -3.10 -2.22 19.46
N LYS A 425 -3.14 -2.17 20.78
CA LYS A 425 -2.40 -3.12 21.66
C LYS A 425 -2.80 -4.58 21.42
N ARG A 426 -4.06 -4.84 20.99
CA ARG A 426 -4.58 -6.17 20.66
C ARG A 426 -3.87 -6.84 19.46
N TYR A 427 -3.18 -6.07 18.66
CA TYR A 427 -2.45 -6.56 17.48
C TYR A 427 -0.98 -6.88 17.77
N VAL A 428 -0.54 -6.72 19.02
CA VAL A 428 0.82 -7.08 19.42
C VAL A 428 0.85 -8.56 19.78
N THR A 429 1.73 -9.30 19.13
CA THR A 429 1.95 -10.73 19.37
C THR A 429 2.69 -10.95 20.70
N ARG A 430 2.75 -12.21 21.17
CA ARG A 430 3.53 -12.60 22.36
C ARG A 430 5.03 -12.31 22.21
N ASP A 431 5.51 -12.28 20.96
CA ASP A 431 6.92 -11.99 20.63
C ASP A 431 7.21 -10.49 20.48
N ASN A 432 6.27 -9.62 20.88
CA ASN A 432 6.36 -8.17 20.77
C ASN A 432 6.46 -7.65 19.31
N VAL A 433 5.87 -8.35 18.37
CA VAL A 433 5.66 -7.88 17.00
C VAL A 433 4.27 -7.30 16.89
N LEU A 434 4.15 -6.05 16.46
CA LEU A 434 2.87 -5.48 16.05
C LEU A 434 2.54 -6.04 14.67
N LEU A 435 1.43 -6.78 14.57
CA LEU A 435 1.06 -7.48 13.35
C LEU A 435 -0.43 -7.26 13.04
N ILE A 436 -0.70 -6.42 12.05
CA ILE A 436 -2.04 -6.14 11.55
C ILE A 436 -2.24 -6.90 10.24
N TYR A 437 -3.27 -7.72 10.19
CA TYR A 437 -3.63 -8.43 8.97
C TYR A 437 -4.61 -7.56 8.17
N GLY A 438 -4.30 -7.31 6.90
CA GLY A 438 -5.23 -6.64 6.00
C GLY A 438 -6.57 -7.37 5.99
N GLY A 439 -7.69 -6.63 6.10
CA GLY A 439 -9.01 -7.26 6.16
C GLY A 439 -9.61 -7.37 7.56
N ASN A 440 -9.05 -6.69 8.53
CA ASN A 440 -9.70 -6.49 9.81
C ASN A 440 -10.89 -5.51 9.72
N ALA A 441 -11.73 -5.50 10.74
CA ALA A 441 -12.87 -4.58 10.84
C ALA A 441 -12.47 -3.09 10.75
N ASP A 442 -11.23 -2.78 11.06
CA ASP A 442 -10.67 -1.42 11.06
C ASP A 442 -10.42 -0.84 9.66
N GLN A 443 -10.51 -1.68 8.62
CA GLN A 443 -10.22 -1.33 7.23
C GLN A 443 -8.78 -0.82 6.97
N THR A 444 -7.88 -0.92 7.95
CA THR A 444 -6.46 -0.57 7.80
C THR A 444 -5.73 -1.53 6.87
N ASP A 445 -4.62 -1.08 6.31
CA ASP A 445 -3.70 -1.95 5.58
C ASP A 445 -3.04 -2.97 6.51
N GLY A 446 -2.61 -4.10 5.95
CA GLY A 446 -1.82 -5.08 6.69
C GLY A 446 -0.36 -4.65 6.79
N PHE A 447 0.22 -4.79 7.97
CA PHE A 447 1.65 -4.53 8.17
C PHE A 447 2.21 -5.26 9.38
N GLY A 448 3.55 -5.35 9.45
CA GLY A 448 4.28 -5.83 10.62
C GLY A 448 5.34 -4.83 11.06
N SER A 449 5.57 -4.75 12.36
CA SER A 449 6.60 -3.88 12.94
C SER A 449 7.09 -4.41 14.28
N PHE A 450 8.37 -4.19 14.57
CA PHE A 450 8.95 -4.44 15.88
C PHE A 450 10.02 -3.39 16.22
N ILE A 451 10.38 -3.34 17.51
CA ILE A 451 11.37 -2.40 18.03
C ILE A 451 12.48 -3.20 18.71
N VAL A 452 13.72 -2.94 18.34
CA VAL A 452 14.91 -3.44 19.05
C VAL A 452 15.77 -2.28 19.54
N LYS A 453 16.23 -2.38 20.79
CA LYS A 453 17.16 -1.46 21.40
C LYS A 453 18.56 -2.06 21.40
N LEU A 454 19.53 -1.30 20.93
CA LEU A 454 20.93 -1.72 20.93
C LEU A 454 21.54 -1.51 22.33
N ARG A 455 22.00 -2.58 22.97
CA ARG A 455 22.63 -2.50 24.31
C ARG A 455 24.10 -2.10 24.24
N VAL A 456 24.82 -2.62 23.24
CA VAL A 456 26.26 -2.40 23.03
C VAL A 456 26.49 -2.08 21.55
N PRO A 457 27.36 -1.11 21.22
CA PRO A 457 27.65 -0.80 19.83
C PRO A 457 28.13 -2.04 19.05
N LEU A 458 27.63 -2.22 17.84
CA LEU A 458 28.20 -3.20 16.93
C LEU A 458 29.42 -2.57 16.26
N ALA A 459 30.49 -3.34 16.11
CA ALA A 459 31.70 -2.86 15.43
C ALA A 459 31.34 -2.41 14.00
N SER A 460 31.63 -1.17 13.66
CA SER A 460 31.49 -0.67 12.29
C SER A 460 32.51 -1.36 11.41
N SER A 461 32.14 -1.72 10.20
CA SER A 461 33.08 -2.24 9.18
C SER A 461 34.06 -1.18 8.66
N ALA A 462 33.98 0.06 9.14
CA ALA A 462 34.88 1.15 8.85
C ALA A 462 36.01 1.22 9.90
N GLY A 463 37.05 0.39 9.73
CA GLY A 463 38.18 0.44 10.66
C GLY A 463 39.28 -0.56 10.35
N VAL A 464 39.70 -0.69 9.10
CA VAL A 464 41.04 -1.17 8.76
C VAL A 464 41.56 -0.35 7.57
N THR A 465 41.98 0.87 7.87
CA THR A 465 43.04 1.49 7.05
C THR A 465 44.09 1.99 8.04
N LYS A 466 45.16 1.16 8.12
CA LYS A 466 46.44 1.63 8.62
C LYS A 466 47.06 2.56 7.62
#